data_a32c122cb1e9e82ecb4c00408fc2daa5
#
_entry.id   a32c122cb1e9e82ecb4c00408fc2daa5
#
_cell.length_a   1.000
_cell.length_b   1.000
_cell.length_c   1.000
_cell.angle_alpha   90.00
_cell.angle_beta   90.00
_cell.angle_gamma   90.00
#
_symmetry.space_group_name_H-M   'P 1'
#
loop_
_entity.id
_entity.type
_entity.pdbx_description
1 polymer ?
#
loop_
_entity_poly.entity_id
_entity_poly.type
_entity_poly.pdbx_seq_one_letter_code
_entity_poly.pdbx_strand_id
1 'polypeptide(L)'
;MRIAFGILLMALLVPTLPCVATTARAQELTFEIQVTIGGTGSDWHAFGLREDALQGIDAWDLPEPPAPPGATFRSYLSMFEPLAGLPNRWLHDFRPVNSITLDRVELWQLTIESAAVGSTCRIDVRARDPIGIPYELYFFGPGLYYTPLQAPASVSFPITAPAMTQFFELRLGESVATTPTTWGGVKSLFR
;
A
#
# COMPACT_ATOMS: atom_id res chain seq x y z
N MET A 1 -18.66 -54.90 -65.56
CA MET A 1 -17.50 -54.55 -64.75
C MET A 1 -17.80 -53.20 -64.05
N ARG A 2 -18.24 -53.22 -62.82
CA ARG A 2 -18.62 -51.99 -62.07
C ARG A 2 -17.61 -51.81 -60.97
N ILE A 3 -16.83 -50.72 -61.04
CA ILE A 3 -15.84 -50.33 -60.05
C ILE A 3 -16.54 -49.41 -59.03
N ALA A 4 -16.68 -49.86 -57.80
CA ALA A 4 -17.20 -49.04 -56.66
C ALA A 4 -16.06 -48.23 -56.06
N PHE A 5 -16.18 -46.91 -56.10
CA PHE A 5 -15.28 -45.97 -55.42
C PHE A 5 -15.80 -45.79 -53.99
N GLY A 6 -15.07 -46.31 -52.99
CA GLY A 6 -15.30 -46.08 -51.60
C GLY A 6 -14.60 -44.77 -51.15
N ILE A 7 -15.40 -43.78 -50.75
CA ILE A 7 -14.89 -42.53 -50.14
C ILE A 7 -14.68 -42.79 -48.65
N LEU A 8 -13.43 -42.82 -48.25
CA LEU A 8 -13.04 -42.91 -46.83
C LEU A 8 -13.12 -41.52 -46.19
N LEU A 9 -14.15 -41.26 -45.39
CA LEU A 9 -14.32 -40.02 -44.68
C LEU A 9 -13.45 -40.06 -43.39
N MET A 10 -12.27 -39.45 -43.41
CA MET A 10 -11.45 -39.25 -42.23
C MET A 10 -12.06 -38.11 -41.37
N ALA A 11 -12.74 -38.45 -40.30
CA ALA A 11 -13.17 -37.48 -39.30
C ALA A 11 -11.94 -36.97 -38.49
N LEU A 12 -11.54 -35.73 -38.73
CA LEU A 12 -10.51 -35.03 -37.94
C LEU A 12 -11.11 -34.75 -36.57
N LEU A 13 -10.75 -35.52 -35.53
CA LEU A 13 -11.03 -35.23 -34.16
C LEU A 13 -10.09 -34.09 -33.73
N VAL A 14 -10.58 -32.87 -33.70
CA VAL A 14 -9.86 -31.72 -33.12
C VAL A 14 -10.05 -31.82 -31.60
N PRO A 15 -8.99 -32.05 -30.80
CA PRO A 15 -9.11 -32.03 -29.37
C PRO A 15 -9.41 -30.58 -28.93
N THR A 16 -10.63 -30.34 -28.44
CA THR A 16 -10.96 -29.09 -27.73
C THR A 16 -10.22 -29.12 -26.42
N LEU A 17 -9.05 -28.45 -26.35
CA LEU A 17 -8.38 -28.15 -25.11
C LEU A 17 -9.32 -27.31 -24.27
N PRO A 18 -9.64 -27.73 -23.00
CA PRO A 18 -10.39 -26.89 -22.10
C PRO A 18 -9.57 -25.61 -21.88
N CYS A 19 -10.12 -24.48 -22.27
CA CYS A 19 -9.61 -23.18 -21.89
C CYS A 19 -9.77 -23.08 -20.36
N VAL A 20 -8.71 -23.43 -19.61
CA VAL A 20 -8.65 -23.16 -18.19
C VAL A 20 -8.63 -21.64 -18.07
N ALA A 21 -9.80 -21.06 -17.80
CA ALA A 21 -9.88 -19.67 -17.39
C ALA A 21 -9.09 -19.55 -16.08
N THR A 22 -7.84 -19.16 -16.19
CA THR A 22 -7.07 -18.68 -15.05
C THR A 22 -7.85 -17.45 -14.56
N THR A 23 -8.60 -17.60 -13.48
CA THR A 23 -9.14 -16.45 -12.74
C THR A 23 -7.95 -15.60 -12.41
N ALA A 24 -7.80 -14.48 -13.11
CA ALA A 24 -6.79 -13.47 -12.77
C ALA A 24 -7.03 -13.12 -11.32
N ARG A 25 -6.08 -13.45 -10.46
CA ARG A 25 -6.15 -13.10 -9.05
C ARG A 25 -6.02 -11.58 -9.02
N ALA A 26 -6.96 -10.90 -8.35
CA ALA A 26 -6.90 -9.45 -8.19
C ALA A 26 -5.50 -9.06 -7.72
N GLN A 27 -4.90 -8.10 -8.41
CA GLN A 27 -3.58 -7.60 -8.04
C GLN A 27 -3.74 -6.74 -6.79
N GLU A 28 -3.01 -7.10 -5.73
CA GLU A 28 -3.07 -6.42 -4.45
C GLU A 28 -1.69 -6.36 -3.83
N LEU A 29 -1.30 -5.20 -3.32
CA LEU A 29 -0.15 -4.99 -2.45
C LEU A 29 -0.63 -4.25 -1.22
N THR A 30 -0.69 -4.92 -0.09
CA THR A 30 -1.21 -4.37 1.16
C THR A 30 -0.10 -4.30 2.20
N PHE A 31 0.03 -3.14 2.82
CA PHE A 31 0.82 -2.93 4.03
C PHE A 31 -0.12 -2.77 5.22
N GLU A 32 0.07 -3.61 6.23
CA GLU A 32 -0.57 -3.48 7.53
C GLU A 32 0.41 -2.83 8.49
N ILE A 33 -0.01 -1.78 9.16
CA ILE A 33 0.81 -1.08 10.16
C ILE A 33 0.13 -1.12 11.52
N GLN A 34 0.93 -1.32 12.57
CA GLN A 34 0.51 -1.23 13.96
C GLN A 34 1.32 -0.13 14.63
N VAL A 35 0.61 0.86 15.18
CA VAL A 35 1.21 1.97 15.94
C VAL A 35 1.05 1.69 17.42
N THR A 36 2.15 1.77 18.18
CA THR A 36 2.16 1.56 19.63
C THR A 36 2.93 2.69 20.29
N ILE A 37 2.39 3.28 21.38
CA ILE A 37 3.04 4.37 22.12
C ILE A 37 3.21 3.95 23.59
N GLY A 38 4.45 4.07 24.09
CA GLY A 38 4.78 3.74 25.48
C GLY A 38 4.51 2.28 25.87
N GLY A 39 4.35 1.37 24.91
CA GLY A 39 4.01 -0.05 25.14
C GLY A 39 2.54 -0.29 25.54
N THR A 40 1.70 0.73 25.51
CA THR A 40 0.28 0.63 25.90
C THR A 40 -0.62 1.03 24.75
N GLY A 41 -1.57 0.16 24.41
CA GLY A 41 -2.50 0.38 23.30
C GLY A 41 -1.87 0.18 21.93
N SER A 42 -2.68 -0.01 20.94
CA SER A 42 -2.23 -0.07 19.54
C SER A 42 -3.39 0.30 18.61
N ASP A 43 -3.08 1.10 17.60
CA ASP A 43 -3.95 1.37 16.47
C ASP A 43 -3.45 0.59 15.24
N TRP A 44 -4.39 0.10 14.43
CA TRP A 44 -4.11 -0.66 13.22
C TRP A 44 -4.60 0.10 12.00
N HIS A 45 -3.75 0.13 10.97
CA HIS A 45 -4.08 0.74 9.69
C HIS A 45 -3.65 -0.18 8.55
N ALA A 46 -4.26 0.01 7.38
CA ALA A 46 -3.82 -0.64 6.16
C ALA A 46 -3.79 0.37 5.01
N PHE A 47 -2.78 0.25 4.17
CA PHE A 47 -2.66 1.03 2.95
C PHE A 47 -2.01 0.21 1.85
N GLY A 48 -2.15 0.67 0.61
CA GLY A 48 -1.53 -0.04 -0.49
C GLY A 48 -2.23 0.16 -1.83
N LEU A 49 -2.11 -0.85 -2.68
CA LEU A 49 -2.63 -0.85 -4.03
C LEU A 49 -3.60 -2.00 -4.24
N ARG A 50 -4.72 -1.75 -4.91
CA ARG A 50 -5.72 -2.75 -5.26
C ARG A 50 -6.23 -2.53 -6.68
N GLU A 51 -6.50 -3.63 -7.40
CA GLU A 51 -7.02 -3.59 -8.77
C GLU A 51 -8.42 -2.96 -8.84
N ASP A 52 -9.21 -3.18 -7.80
CA ASP A 52 -10.60 -2.73 -7.69
C ASP A 52 -10.78 -1.42 -6.90
N ALA A 53 -9.69 -0.79 -6.44
CA ALA A 53 -9.74 0.54 -5.85
C ALA A 53 -9.90 1.62 -6.93
N LEU A 54 -10.52 2.74 -6.54
CA LEU A 54 -10.70 3.92 -7.39
C LEU A 54 -9.68 5.01 -7.02
N GLN A 55 -9.53 5.98 -7.93
CA GLN A 55 -8.82 7.20 -7.59
C GLN A 55 -9.71 8.07 -6.69
N GLY A 56 -9.29 8.28 -5.45
CA GLY A 56 -10.09 9.00 -4.46
C GLY A 56 -10.71 8.04 -3.44
N ILE A 57 -11.86 8.42 -2.86
CA ILE A 57 -12.49 7.63 -1.79
C ILE A 57 -13.42 6.57 -2.40
N ASP A 58 -13.29 5.34 -1.94
CA ASP A 58 -14.14 4.22 -2.36
C ASP A 58 -14.51 3.28 -1.18
N ALA A 59 -15.02 2.08 -1.50
CA ALA A 59 -15.44 1.10 -0.50
C ALA A 59 -14.28 0.47 0.30
N TRP A 60 -13.03 0.63 -0.15
CA TRP A 60 -11.85 0.10 0.51
C TRP A 60 -11.26 1.09 1.53
N ASP A 61 -11.63 2.38 1.42
CA ASP A 61 -11.20 3.42 2.32
C ASP A 61 -12.09 3.44 3.55
N LEU A 62 -11.58 2.96 4.65
CA LEU A 62 -12.33 2.88 5.91
C LEU A 62 -12.04 4.12 6.76
N PRO A 63 -13.05 4.97 7.05
CA PRO A 63 -12.86 6.10 7.93
C PRO A 63 -12.50 5.66 9.36
N GLU A 64 -11.70 6.45 10.03
CA GLU A 64 -11.35 6.24 11.44
C GLU A 64 -12.60 6.39 12.32
N PRO A 65 -12.93 5.41 13.18
CA PRO A 65 -14.01 5.57 14.14
C PRO A 65 -13.69 6.65 15.18
N PRO A 66 -14.70 7.19 15.87
CA PRO A 66 -14.46 8.10 16.99
C PRO A 66 -13.53 7.45 18.02
N ALA A 67 -12.61 8.26 18.61
CA ALA A 67 -11.73 7.76 19.64
C ALA A 67 -12.52 7.21 20.82
N PRO A 68 -12.14 6.06 21.37
CA PRO A 68 -12.77 5.55 22.59
C PRO A 68 -12.55 6.52 23.75
N PRO A 69 -13.49 6.59 24.70
CA PRO A 69 -13.32 7.43 25.90
C PRO A 69 -12.02 7.07 26.64
N GLY A 70 -11.22 8.06 26.96
CA GLY A 70 -9.95 7.87 27.68
C GLY A 70 -8.78 7.42 26.81
N ALA A 71 -8.91 7.42 25.49
CA ALA A 71 -7.79 7.18 24.58
C ALA A 71 -6.65 8.19 24.86
N THR A 72 -5.44 7.68 25.05
CA THR A 72 -4.24 8.50 25.32
C THR A 72 -3.51 8.88 24.06
N PHE A 73 -3.80 8.20 22.96
CA PHE A 73 -3.30 8.51 21.62
C PHE A 73 -4.29 8.06 20.54
N ARG A 74 -4.07 8.55 19.35
CA ARG A 74 -4.75 8.17 18.11
C ARG A 74 -3.73 8.16 16.99
N SER A 75 -3.95 7.32 16.00
CA SER A 75 -3.25 7.41 14.72
C SER A 75 -4.24 7.21 13.58
N TYR A 76 -3.97 7.81 12.43
CA TYR A 76 -4.82 7.71 11.25
C TYR A 76 -4.04 8.05 9.99
N LEU A 77 -4.46 7.46 8.88
CA LEU A 77 -4.01 7.88 7.56
C LEU A 77 -4.76 9.17 7.18
N SER A 78 -4.08 10.09 6.53
CA SER A 78 -4.67 11.35 6.07
C SER A 78 -4.33 11.61 4.61
N MET A 79 -5.25 12.23 3.89
CA MET A 79 -5.03 12.66 2.52
C MET A 79 -4.27 13.99 2.50
N PHE A 80 -3.38 14.18 1.52
CA PHE A 80 -2.70 15.45 1.29
C PHE A 80 -3.67 16.57 0.93
N GLU A 81 -4.69 16.24 0.15
CA GLU A 81 -5.75 17.15 -0.26
C GLU A 81 -7.09 16.66 0.29
N PRO A 82 -7.51 17.16 1.47
CA PRO A 82 -8.77 16.76 2.07
C PRO A 82 -9.94 17.12 1.15
N LEU A 83 -10.82 16.17 0.91
CA LEU A 83 -12.04 16.42 0.16
C LEU A 83 -13.04 17.18 1.03
N ALA A 84 -13.62 18.26 0.48
CA ALA A 84 -14.57 19.08 1.20
C ALA A 84 -15.76 18.28 1.71
N GLY A 85 -16.05 18.41 3.01
CA GLY A 85 -17.19 17.73 3.66
C GLY A 85 -16.93 16.27 4.08
N LEU A 86 -15.75 15.73 3.86
CA LEU A 86 -15.38 14.39 4.29
C LEU A 86 -14.34 14.43 5.42
N PRO A 87 -14.35 13.47 6.35
CA PRO A 87 -13.32 13.38 7.37
C PRO A 87 -11.96 13.10 6.69
N ASN A 88 -10.90 13.75 7.15
CA ASN A 88 -9.54 13.47 6.67
C ASN A 88 -8.81 12.53 7.64
N ARG A 89 -9.52 11.48 8.09
CA ARG A 89 -9.01 10.49 9.03
C ARG A 89 -9.47 9.11 8.61
N TRP A 90 -8.51 8.25 8.25
CA TRP A 90 -8.77 6.95 7.67
C TRP A 90 -8.01 5.86 8.42
N LEU A 91 -8.65 4.71 8.60
CA LEU A 91 -7.98 3.48 9.00
C LEU A 91 -7.31 2.80 7.80
N HIS A 92 -7.99 2.85 6.65
CA HIS A 92 -7.50 2.26 5.41
C HIS A 92 -7.48 3.32 4.30
N ASP A 93 -6.44 3.27 3.45
CA ASP A 93 -6.30 4.08 2.22
C ASP A 93 -5.70 3.21 1.12
N PHE A 94 -6.53 2.77 0.18
CA PHE A 94 -6.11 1.96 -0.95
C PHE A 94 -6.23 2.75 -2.25
N ARG A 95 -5.28 2.53 -3.16
CA ARG A 95 -5.21 3.22 -4.45
C ARG A 95 -5.22 2.23 -5.60
N PRO A 96 -5.69 2.64 -6.80
CA PRO A 96 -5.82 1.74 -7.93
C PRO A 96 -4.46 1.24 -8.44
N VAL A 97 -4.42 -0.05 -8.78
CA VAL A 97 -3.26 -0.69 -9.42
C VAL A 97 -3.15 -0.28 -10.90
N ASN A 98 -4.26 0.01 -11.57
CA ASN A 98 -4.36 0.21 -13.04
C ASN A 98 -3.49 1.35 -13.60
N SER A 99 -2.94 2.18 -12.76
CA SER A 99 -2.04 3.27 -13.14
C SER A 99 -0.57 2.95 -12.76
N ILE A 100 -0.24 1.68 -12.50
CA ILE A 100 1.14 1.29 -12.25
C ILE A 100 1.93 1.44 -13.54
N THR A 101 2.61 2.56 -13.67
CA THR A 101 3.78 2.69 -14.51
C THR A 101 4.99 2.27 -13.68
N LEU A 102 6.00 1.67 -14.30
CA LEU A 102 7.21 1.18 -13.60
C LEU A 102 7.98 2.27 -12.81
N ASP A 103 7.60 3.53 -12.93
CA ASP A 103 8.22 4.68 -12.25
C ASP A 103 7.26 5.36 -11.26
N ARG A 104 6.20 4.68 -10.82
CA ARG A 104 5.21 5.29 -9.93
C ARG A 104 5.71 5.34 -8.50
N VAL A 105 5.57 6.51 -7.91
CA VAL A 105 5.77 6.77 -6.48
C VAL A 105 4.44 7.10 -5.85
N GLU A 106 4.07 6.36 -4.81
CA GLU A 106 2.89 6.63 -3.99
C GLU A 106 3.29 7.04 -2.59
N LEU A 107 2.57 7.98 -2.02
CA LEU A 107 2.90 8.56 -0.73
C LEU A 107 1.67 8.54 0.19
N TRP A 108 1.79 7.89 1.35
CA TRP A 108 0.77 7.88 2.40
C TRP A 108 1.24 8.69 3.60
N GLN A 109 0.33 9.46 4.16
CA GLN A 109 0.57 10.28 5.34
C GLN A 109 -0.08 9.62 6.56
N LEU A 110 0.74 9.31 7.59
CA LEU A 110 0.30 8.83 8.89
C LEU A 110 0.41 9.97 9.90
N THR A 111 -0.69 10.35 10.50
CA THR A 111 -0.72 11.31 11.61
C THR A 111 -0.88 10.56 12.92
N ILE A 112 -0.10 10.96 13.93
CA ILE A 112 -0.12 10.43 15.30
C ILE A 112 -0.39 11.59 16.23
N GLU A 113 -1.50 11.53 16.96
CA GLU A 113 -1.87 12.46 18.01
C GLU A 113 -1.68 11.78 19.37
N SER A 114 -0.87 12.34 20.26
CA SER A 114 -0.61 11.76 21.58
C SER A 114 -0.28 12.82 22.61
N ALA A 115 -0.87 12.67 23.79
CA ALA A 115 -0.51 13.46 24.97
C ALA A 115 0.82 13.00 25.62
N ALA A 116 1.32 11.82 25.24
CA ALA A 116 2.51 11.20 25.84
C ALA A 116 3.81 11.69 25.19
N VAL A 117 4.02 13.01 25.13
CA VAL A 117 5.27 13.61 24.62
C VAL A 117 6.45 13.10 25.46
N GLY A 118 7.53 12.70 24.79
CA GLY A 118 8.70 12.05 25.39
C GLY A 118 8.65 10.51 25.39
N SER A 119 7.48 9.91 25.16
CA SER A 119 7.35 8.46 25.01
C SER A 119 7.89 7.99 23.66
N THR A 120 8.22 6.69 23.57
CA THR A 120 8.60 6.05 22.33
C THR A 120 7.36 5.61 21.55
N CYS A 121 7.25 6.05 20.31
CA CYS A 121 6.37 5.48 19.31
C CYS A 121 7.09 4.35 18.58
N ARG A 122 6.41 3.22 18.40
CA ARG A 122 6.85 2.11 17.57
C ARG A 122 5.80 1.85 16.49
N ILE A 123 6.27 1.68 15.27
CA ILE A 123 5.47 1.27 14.11
C ILE A 123 6.00 -0.05 13.62
N ASP A 124 5.16 -1.09 13.68
CA ASP A 124 5.43 -2.39 13.08
C ASP A 124 4.72 -2.48 11.73
N VAL A 125 5.45 -2.87 10.69
CA VAL A 125 4.95 -2.94 9.31
C VAL A 125 4.99 -4.38 8.83
N ARG A 126 3.89 -4.84 8.24
CA ARG A 126 3.79 -6.14 7.56
C ARG A 126 3.33 -5.91 6.12
N ALA A 127 3.81 -6.73 5.19
CA ALA A 127 3.35 -6.72 3.81
C ALA A 127 2.57 -8.01 3.49
N ARG A 128 1.50 -7.85 2.72
CA ARG A 128 0.85 -8.92 1.96
C ARG A 128 1.05 -8.57 0.48
N ASP A 129 1.80 -9.40 -0.22
CA ASP A 129 2.24 -9.09 -1.57
C ASP A 129 1.90 -10.22 -2.56
N PRO A 130 0.72 -10.23 -3.16
CA PRO A 130 0.40 -11.14 -4.26
C PRO A 130 0.77 -10.59 -5.64
N ILE A 131 1.20 -9.32 -5.80
CA ILE A 131 1.40 -8.72 -7.13
C ILE A 131 2.60 -9.31 -7.86
N GLY A 132 3.62 -9.77 -7.15
CA GLY A 132 4.86 -10.23 -7.76
C GLY A 132 5.64 -9.14 -8.51
N ILE A 133 5.30 -7.87 -8.33
CA ILE A 133 6.03 -6.72 -8.87
C ILE A 133 7.04 -6.27 -7.82
N PRO A 134 8.31 -6.07 -8.17
CA PRO A 134 9.29 -5.52 -7.24
C PRO A 134 8.82 -4.17 -6.69
N TYR A 135 8.99 -3.97 -5.41
CA TYR A 135 8.69 -2.70 -4.76
C TYR A 135 9.75 -2.33 -3.71
N GLU A 136 9.83 -1.05 -3.42
CA GLU A 136 10.58 -0.49 -2.30
C GLU A 136 9.65 0.34 -1.45
N LEU A 137 9.62 0.08 -0.14
CA LEU A 137 8.88 0.87 0.84
C LEU A 137 9.86 1.68 1.68
N TYR A 138 9.60 2.96 1.83
CA TYR A 138 10.39 3.87 2.66
C TYR A 138 9.54 4.52 3.71
N PHE A 139 10.16 4.83 4.85
CA PHE A 139 9.57 5.56 5.95
C PHE A 139 10.30 6.88 6.19
N PHE A 140 9.53 7.93 6.42
CA PHE A 140 10.02 9.24 6.81
C PHE A 140 9.39 9.63 8.13
N GLY A 141 10.21 9.86 9.14
CA GLY A 141 9.76 10.26 10.47
C GLY A 141 10.76 11.18 11.15
N PRO A 142 10.44 11.68 12.34
CA PRO A 142 11.31 12.56 13.08
C PRO A 142 12.63 11.90 13.41
N GLY A 143 13.73 12.46 12.90
CA GLY A 143 15.08 11.89 13.08
C GLY A 143 15.36 10.63 12.25
N LEU A 144 14.40 10.15 11.45
CA LEU A 144 14.53 9.01 10.54
C LEU A 144 14.39 9.52 9.12
N TYR A 145 15.52 9.82 8.49
CA TYR A 145 15.52 10.28 7.11
C TYR A 145 15.56 9.08 6.17
N TYR A 146 14.52 8.91 5.37
CA TYR A 146 14.48 7.98 4.25
C TYR A 146 14.96 6.56 4.63
N THR A 147 14.25 5.92 5.56
CA THR A 147 14.59 4.59 6.04
C THR A 147 13.91 3.53 5.16
N PRO A 148 14.65 2.70 4.41
CA PRO A 148 14.06 1.60 3.66
C PRO A 148 13.47 0.56 4.61
N LEU A 149 12.26 0.10 4.31
CA LEU A 149 11.57 -0.93 5.07
C LEU A 149 11.48 -2.21 4.25
N GLN A 150 12.03 -3.29 4.77
CA GLN A 150 11.79 -4.64 4.25
C GLN A 150 10.79 -5.32 5.18
N ALA A 151 9.52 -5.34 4.79
CA ALA A 151 8.48 -5.93 5.63
C ALA A 151 8.66 -7.47 5.78
N PRO A 152 8.56 -8.04 7.01
CA PRO A 152 8.18 -7.36 8.24
C PRO A 152 9.31 -6.47 8.82
N ALA A 153 8.96 -5.25 9.22
CA ALA A 153 9.91 -4.25 9.73
C ALA A 153 9.33 -3.52 10.94
N SER A 154 10.21 -2.93 11.74
CA SER A 154 9.83 -2.04 12.84
C SER A 154 10.68 -0.79 12.82
N VAL A 155 10.04 0.36 13.05
CA VAL A 155 10.72 1.63 13.30
C VAL A 155 10.28 2.21 14.65
N SER A 156 11.18 2.91 15.33
CA SER A 156 10.88 3.53 16.61
C SER A 156 11.48 4.93 16.68
N PHE A 157 10.73 5.88 17.24
CA PHE A 157 11.15 7.27 17.39
C PHE A 157 10.45 7.91 18.60
N PRO A 158 11.01 8.99 19.15
CA PRO A 158 10.36 9.70 20.26
C PRO A 158 9.18 10.54 19.77
N ILE A 159 8.12 10.61 20.56
CA ILE A 159 7.04 11.59 20.42
C ILE A 159 7.58 12.95 20.87
N THR A 160 7.76 13.86 19.92
CA THR A 160 8.33 15.20 20.18
C THR A 160 7.30 16.31 20.22
N ALA A 161 6.06 16.04 19.78
CA ALA A 161 4.95 16.98 19.78
C ALA A 161 3.61 16.24 19.96
N PRO A 162 2.55 16.93 20.43
CA PRO A 162 1.20 16.33 20.60
C PRO A 162 0.59 15.79 19.28
N ALA A 163 0.99 16.34 18.15
CA ALA A 163 0.63 15.83 16.82
C ALA A 163 1.88 15.76 15.96
N MET A 164 2.06 14.62 15.29
CA MET A 164 3.22 14.36 14.43
C MET A 164 2.76 13.69 13.15
N THR A 165 3.38 14.06 12.04
CA THR A 165 3.11 13.48 10.73
C THR A 165 4.33 12.74 10.21
N GLN A 166 4.11 11.52 9.74
CA GLN A 166 5.07 10.64 9.11
C GLN A 166 4.58 10.27 7.72
N PHE A 167 5.47 9.75 6.89
CA PHE A 167 5.14 9.37 5.53
C PHE A 167 5.68 7.99 5.20
N PHE A 168 4.88 7.23 4.44
CA PHE A 168 5.31 6.02 3.76
C PHE A 168 5.35 6.31 2.26
N GLU A 169 6.49 6.02 1.64
CA GLU A 169 6.67 6.12 0.19
C GLU A 169 6.84 4.74 -0.39
N LEU A 170 5.97 4.37 -1.32
CA LEU A 170 6.03 3.14 -2.10
C LEU A 170 6.53 3.46 -3.50
N ARG A 171 7.59 2.79 -3.92
CA ARG A 171 8.10 2.79 -5.28
C ARG A 171 7.87 1.43 -5.91
N LEU A 172 7.33 1.44 -7.12
CA LEU A 172 7.10 0.24 -7.92
C LEU A 172 8.08 0.21 -9.09
N GLY A 173 8.55 -0.98 -9.43
CA GLY A 173 9.42 -1.19 -10.59
C GLY A 173 10.70 -1.92 -10.24
N GLU A 174 11.53 -2.12 -11.26
CA GLU A 174 12.86 -2.68 -11.05
C GLU A 174 13.67 -1.74 -10.15
N SER A 175 14.24 -2.28 -9.08
CA SER A 175 15.20 -1.59 -8.24
C SER A 175 16.34 -1.07 -9.12
N VAL A 176 16.21 0.16 -9.56
CA VAL A 176 17.38 0.87 -10.05
C VAL A 176 18.24 1.04 -8.82
N ALA A 177 19.41 0.40 -8.80
CA ALA A 177 20.39 0.53 -7.71
C ALA A 177 20.56 2.02 -7.38
N THR A 178 19.84 2.48 -6.36
CA THR A 178 19.71 3.89 -6.05
C THR A 178 21.06 4.36 -5.50
N THR A 179 21.79 5.08 -6.33
CA THR A 179 22.70 6.08 -5.78
C THR A 179 21.86 6.93 -4.81
N PRO A 180 22.24 7.07 -3.53
CA PRO A 180 21.43 7.81 -2.56
C PRO A 180 21.12 9.19 -3.11
N THR A 181 19.86 9.41 -3.45
CA THR A 181 19.39 10.68 -3.99
C THR A 181 19.53 11.69 -2.86
N THR A 182 20.45 12.62 -2.98
CA THR A 182 20.63 13.69 -2.00
C THR A 182 19.31 14.48 -1.90
N TRP A 183 19.02 15.04 -0.72
CA TRP A 183 17.83 15.86 -0.42
C TRP A 183 17.50 16.93 -1.48
N GLY A 184 18.49 17.31 -2.31
CA GLY A 184 18.32 18.18 -3.49
C GLY A 184 17.47 17.54 -4.61
N GLY A 185 17.50 16.23 -4.80
CA GLY A 185 16.70 15.52 -5.79
C GLY A 185 15.21 15.44 -5.40
N VAL A 186 14.91 15.34 -4.10
CA VAL A 186 13.52 15.32 -3.60
C VAL A 186 12.84 16.67 -3.83
N LYS A 187 13.54 17.80 -3.67
CA LYS A 187 12.98 19.14 -3.92
C LYS A 187 12.60 19.41 -5.37
N SER A 188 13.14 18.68 -6.34
CA SER A 188 12.80 18.86 -7.75
C SER A 188 11.43 18.25 -8.14
N LEU A 189 10.89 17.32 -7.31
CA LEU A 189 9.59 16.69 -7.54
C LEU A 189 8.41 17.56 -7.10
N PHE A 190 8.67 18.66 -6.36
CA PHE A 190 7.67 19.57 -5.81
C PHE A 190 7.70 20.97 -6.46
N ARG A 191 8.16 21.06 -7.71
CA ARG A 191 8.14 22.30 -8.49
C ARG A 191 7.22 22.21 -9.70
#